data_f493ac817e42b1ea6a263317be88061c
#
_entry.id   f493ac817e42b1ea6a263317be88061c
#
_cell.length_a   1.000
_cell.length_b   1.000
_cell.length_c   1.000
_cell.angle_alpha   90.00
_cell.angle_beta   90.00
_cell.angle_gamma   90.00
#
_symmetry.space_group_name_H-M   'P 1'
#
loop_
_entity.id
_entity.type
_entity.pdbx_description
1 polymer ?
#
loop_
_entity_poly.entity_id
_entity_poly.type
_entity_poly.pdbx_seq_one_letter_code
_entity_poly.pdbx_strand_id
1 'polypeptide(L)'
;TPLGTFLSQEIDQFNHLLNVIRSSLQLLTRALKGEVVMSSTMESMFNSVLFNQVPKNWAAAGYLSMKPLASHFTDMLARVEFMRTWCERGLPTSFWLPGFFFPQGFVTSLFQTHSRIHKMPIDTIKFYFHPQPFMSEAQIQKPAASGAFVHGFYLDGAAWSTEKHCIVESKPGELRVALPPIHFEPVLVTAPQQPETYECPLYKASTRAGTLSTTGLSTNFVLSLQLPTGGGNTTGDHWVRRGVAALCMLDD
;
A
#
# COMPACT_ATOMS: atom_id res chain seq x y z
N THR A 1 -21.80 3.66 -1.71
CA THR A 1 -20.88 4.25 -0.70
C THR A 1 -19.54 4.58 -1.35
N PRO A 2 -18.75 5.58 -0.86
CA PRO A 2 -17.43 5.88 -1.44
C PRO A 2 -16.49 4.67 -1.44
N LEU A 3 -16.44 3.90 -0.36
CA LEU A 3 -15.67 2.66 -0.27
C LEU A 3 -16.14 1.60 -1.27
N GLY A 4 -17.43 1.48 -1.53
CA GLY A 4 -17.96 0.55 -2.54
C GLY A 4 -17.59 0.99 -3.97
N THR A 5 -17.60 2.28 -4.26
CA THR A 5 -17.12 2.81 -5.55
C THR A 5 -15.63 2.58 -5.73
N PHE A 6 -14.85 2.82 -4.68
CA PHE A 6 -13.41 2.52 -4.67
C PHE A 6 -13.13 1.04 -4.95
N LEU A 7 -13.82 0.12 -4.23
CA LEU A 7 -13.68 -1.32 -4.43
C LEU A 7 -13.99 -1.72 -5.88
N SER A 8 -15.06 -1.18 -6.47
CA SER A 8 -15.41 -1.45 -7.87
C SER A 8 -14.29 -1.02 -8.83
N GLN A 9 -13.70 0.16 -8.62
CA GLN A 9 -12.59 0.64 -9.43
C GLN A 9 -11.35 -0.24 -9.30
N GLU A 10 -11.02 -0.70 -8.09
CA GLU A 10 -9.91 -1.64 -7.85
C GLU A 10 -10.14 -2.98 -8.57
N ILE A 11 -11.35 -3.53 -8.47
CA ILE A 11 -11.72 -4.78 -9.15
C ILE A 11 -11.60 -4.65 -10.67
N ASP A 12 -12.01 -3.52 -11.23
CA ASP A 12 -11.89 -3.27 -12.67
C ASP A 12 -10.43 -3.25 -13.12
N GLN A 13 -9.52 -2.67 -12.32
CA GLN A 13 -8.08 -2.70 -12.59
C GLN A 13 -7.50 -4.11 -12.51
N PHE A 14 -7.89 -4.90 -11.49
CA PHE A 14 -7.46 -6.31 -11.40
C PHE A 14 -7.99 -7.14 -12.56
N ASN A 15 -9.24 -6.96 -12.96
CA ASN A 15 -9.83 -7.64 -14.11
C ASN A 15 -9.09 -7.28 -15.40
N HIS A 16 -8.71 -6.01 -15.58
CA HIS A 16 -7.89 -5.58 -16.72
C HIS A 16 -6.54 -6.31 -16.74
N LEU A 17 -5.81 -6.30 -15.62
CA LEU A 17 -4.53 -7.01 -15.49
C LEU A 17 -4.68 -8.52 -15.79
N LEU A 18 -5.66 -9.18 -15.20
CA LEU A 18 -5.91 -10.61 -15.42
C LEU A 18 -6.22 -10.92 -16.88
N ASN A 19 -6.95 -10.06 -17.58
CA ASN A 19 -7.25 -10.22 -19.01
C ASN A 19 -5.99 -10.05 -19.87
N VAL A 20 -5.11 -9.09 -19.54
CA VAL A 20 -3.82 -8.91 -20.22
C VAL A 20 -2.94 -10.14 -20.03
N ILE A 21 -2.84 -10.67 -18.82
CA ILE A 21 -2.07 -11.90 -18.52
C ILE A 21 -2.64 -13.08 -19.30
N ARG A 22 -3.94 -13.33 -19.20
CA ARG A 22 -4.61 -14.45 -19.86
C ARG A 22 -4.42 -14.41 -21.37
N SER A 23 -4.73 -13.28 -22.00
CA SER A 23 -4.66 -13.13 -23.46
C SER A 23 -3.23 -13.30 -23.98
N SER A 24 -2.25 -12.71 -23.29
CA SER A 24 -0.84 -12.82 -23.69
C SER A 24 -0.30 -14.24 -23.50
N LEU A 25 -0.68 -14.96 -22.45
CA LEU A 25 -0.30 -16.36 -22.23
C LEU A 25 -0.92 -17.28 -23.29
N GLN A 26 -2.20 -17.09 -23.63
CA GLN A 26 -2.87 -17.85 -24.69
C GLN A 26 -2.18 -17.64 -26.04
N LEU A 27 -1.86 -16.39 -26.36
CA LEU A 27 -1.19 -16.06 -27.62
C LEU A 27 0.23 -16.65 -27.66
N LEU A 28 1.01 -16.54 -26.58
CA LEU A 28 2.33 -17.14 -26.45
C LEU A 28 2.27 -18.67 -26.59
N THR A 29 1.30 -19.32 -25.95
CA THR A 29 1.12 -20.77 -26.04
C THR A 29 0.86 -21.22 -27.48
N ARG A 30 0.04 -20.48 -28.23
CA ARG A 30 -0.22 -20.76 -29.66
C ARG A 30 1.02 -20.57 -30.52
N ALA A 31 1.83 -19.52 -30.25
CA ALA A 31 3.08 -19.28 -30.95
C ALA A 31 4.10 -20.40 -30.70
N LEU A 32 4.22 -20.88 -29.45
CA LEU A 32 5.09 -22.00 -29.10
C LEU A 32 4.67 -23.33 -29.77
N LYS A 33 3.37 -23.51 -30.06
CA LYS A 33 2.86 -24.63 -30.82
C LYS A 33 3.01 -24.48 -32.34
N GLY A 34 3.51 -23.34 -32.82
CA GLY A 34 3.64 -23.06 -34.25
C GLY A 34 2.33 -22.66 -34.95
N GLU A 35 1.26 -22.39 -34.21
CA GLU A 35 -0.04 -21.99 -34.77
C GLU A 35 -0.05 -20.49 -35.20
N VAL A 36 0.86 -19.69 -34.63
CA VAL A 36 0.98 -18.26 -34.90
C VAL A 36 2.47 -17.90 -35.00
N VAL A 37 2.82 -16.93 -35.83
CA VAL A 37 4.19 -16.45 -35.95
C VAL A 37 4.63 -15.77 -34.65
N MET A 38 5.80 -16.15 -34.14
CA MET A 38 6.42 -15.53 -32.95
C MET A 38 6.82 -14.09 -33.27
N SER A 39 6.19 -13.13 -32.60
CA SER A 39 6.60 -11.71 -32.69
C SER A 39 7.70 -11.37 -31.70
N SER A 40 8.42 -10.28 -31.93
CA SER A 40 9.45 -9.79 -31.00
C SER A 40 8.91 -9.50 -29.59
N THR A 41 7.66 -9.06 -29.49
CA THR A 41 6.98 -8.85 -28.19
C THR A 41 6.73 -10.18 -27.45
N MET A 42 6.31 -11.23 -28.17
CA MET A 42 6.13 -12.55 -27.58
C MET A 42 7.44 -13.18 -27.17
N GLU A 43 8.49 -13.02 -27.97
CA GLU A 43 9.84 -13.47 -27.64
C GLU A 43 10.38 -12.76 -26.39
N SER A 44 10.21 -11.44 -26.28
CA SER A 44 10.56 -10.68 -25.07
C SER A 44 9.79 -11.17 -23.86
N MET A 45 8.49 -11.45 -24.00
CA MET A 45 7.66 -11.99 -22.92
C MET A 45 8.12 -13.39 -22.51
N PHE A 46 8.39 -14.28 -23.47
CA PHE A 46 8.92 -15.61 -23.20
C PHE A 46 10.21 -15.57 -22.40
N ASN A 47 11.16 -14.72 -22.82
CA ASN A 47 12.42 -14.52 -22.12
C ASN A 47 12.20 -13.96 -20.70
N SER A 48 11.29 -13.02 -20.51
CA SER A 48 10.96 -12.50 -19.17
C SER A 48 10.47 -13.62 -18.25
N VAL A 49 9.54 -14.45 -18.73
CA VAL A 49 9.01 -15.59 -17.95
C VAL A 49 10.12 -16.61 -17.65
N LEU A 50 10.95 -16.93 -18.63
CA LEU A 50 12.08 -17.88 -18.47
C LEU A 50 13.07 -17.43 -17.40
N PHE A 51 13.33 -16.13 -17.31
CA PHE A 51 14.25 -15.53 -16.34
C PHE A 51 13.57 -15.04 -15.05
N ASN A 52 12.36 -15.51 -14.74
CA ASN A 52 11.62 -15.14 -13.54
C ASN A 52 11.39 -13.62 -13.40
N GLN A 53 11.21 -12.93 -14.52
CA GLN A 53 10.92 -11.49 -14.58
C GLN A 53 9.47 -11.24 -14.98
N VAL A 54 8.86 -10.19 -14.45
CA VAL A 54 7.51 -9.79 -14.85
C VAL A 54 7.57 -9.20 -16.27
N PRO A 55 6.79 -9.73 -17.23
CA PRO A 55 6.73 -9.18 -18.58
C PRO A 55 6.31 -7.72 -18.60
N LYS A 56 6.90 -6.91 -19.47
CA LYS A 56 6.67 -5.46 -19.53
C LYS A 56 5.20 -5.06 -19.72
N ASN A 57 4.46 -5.83 -20.53
CA ASN A 57 3.03 -5.60 -20.76
C ASN A 57 2.19 -5.88 -19.51
N TRP A 58 2.58 -6.85 -18.66
CA TRP A 58 1.91 -7.10 -17.39
C TRP A 58 2.24 -6.02 -16.37
N ALA A 59 3.50 -5.61 -16.28
CA ALA A 59 3.93 -4.53 -15.42
C ALA A 59 3.24 -3.19 -15.77
N ALA A 60 3.03 -2.92 -17.06
CA ALA A 60 2.34 -1.71 -17.54
C ALA A 60 0.84 -1.71 -17.22
N ALA A 61 0.19 -2.88 -17.18
CA ALA A 61 -1.23 -3.04 -16.82
C ALA A 61 -1.43 -3.27 -15.32
N GLY A 62 -0.35 -3.54 -14.58
CA GLY A 62 -0.36 -3.92 -13.18
C GLY A 62 -0.12 -2.77 -12.21
N TYR A 63 -0.07 -3.12 -10.94
CA TYR A 63 0.39 -2.23 -9.87
C TYR A 63 1.92 -2.18 -9.83
N LEU A 64 2.46 -1.11 -9.23
CA LEU A 64 3.91 -0.99 -9.04
C LEU A 64 4.42 -2.16 -8.19
N SER A 65 5.38 -2.92 -8.73
CA SER A 65 6.03 -4.03 -8.03
C SER A 65 7.44 -4.21 -8.55
N MET A 66 8.38 -4.48 -7.65
CA MET A 66 9.77 -4.82 -7.96
C MET A 66 10.05 -6.31 -7.73
N LYS A 67 9.02 -7.08 -7.36
CA LYS A 67 9.14 -8.50 -7.08
C LYS A 67 9.46 -9.31 -8.35
N PRO A 68 10.25 -10.37 -8.25
CA PRO A 68 10.40 -11.36 -9.32
C PRO A 68 9.05 -12.03 -9.62
N LEU A 69 8.93 -12.67 -10.80
CA LEU A 69 7.66 -13.17 -11.33
C LEU A 69 6.92 -14.10 -10.36
N ALA A 70 7.62 -15.03 -9.72
CA ALA A 70 7.00 -15.98 -8.80
C ALA A 70 6.39 -15.28 -7.58
N SER A 71 7.16 -14.39 -6.92
CA SER A 71 6.69 -13.60 -5.79
C SER A 71 5.59 -12.61 -6.19
N HIS A 72 5.68 -12.05 -7.41
CA HIS A 72 4.65 -11.18 -7.97
C HIS A 72 3.31 -11.91 -8.13
N PHE A 73 3.32 -13.16 -8.60
CA PHE A 73 2.10 -13.97 -8.71
C PHE A 73 1.50 -14.28 -7.33
N THR A 74 2.31 -14.66 -6.37
CA THR A 74 1.84 -14.92 -5.00
C THR A 74 1.19 -13.66 -4.40
N ASP A 75 1.83 -12.51 -4.55
CA ASP A 75 1.31 -11.23 -4.11
C ASP A 75 0.01 -10.85 -4.83
N MET A 76 -0.05 -11.04 -6.16
CA MET A 76 -1.26 -10.77 -6.96
C MET A 76 -2.44 -11.65 -6.50
N LEU A 77 -2.21 -12.94 -6.26
CA LEU A 77 -3.27 -13.84 -5.77
C LEU A 77 -3.77 -13.44 -4.39
N ALA A 78 -2.87 -13.02 -3.49
CA ALA A 78 -3.26 -12.51 -2.17
C ALA A 78 -4.13 -11.25 -2.27
N ARG A 79 -3.82 -10.33 -3.20
CA ARG A 79 -4.63 -9.13 -3.47
C ARG A 79 -6.01 -9.46 -4.00
N VAL A 80 -6.09 -10.37 -4.98
CA VAL A 80 -7.36 -10.83 -5.55
C VAL A 80 -8.22 -11.49 -4.47
N GLU A 81 -7.62 -12.32 -3.62
CA GLU A 81 -8.32 -12.98 -2.51
C GLU A 81 -8.83 -11.97 -1.47
N PHE A 82 -8.04 -10.94 -1.16
CA PHE A 82 -8.47 -9.85 -0.28
C PHE A 82 -9.70 -9.12 -0.85
N MET A 83 -9.68 -8.75 -2.15
CA MET A 83 -10.81 -8.10 -2.80
C MET A 83 -12.05 -9.01 -2.85
N ARG A 84 -11.86 -10.30 -3.18
CA ARG A 84 -12.92 -11.30 -3.19
C ARG A 84 -13.57 -11.43 -1.82
N THR A 85 -12.76 -11.53 -0.78
CA THR A 85 -13.24 -11.64 0.60
C THR A 85 -14.04 -10.40 1.01
N TRP A 86 -13.59 -9.21 0.62
CA TRP A 86 -14.34 -7.98 0.87
C TRP A 86 -15.69 -7.95 0.14
N CYS A 87 -15.75 -8.41 -1.12
CA CYS A 87 -17.03 -8.52 -1.86
C CYS A 87 -18.00 -9.49 -1.22
N GLU A 88 -17.51 -10.66 -0.79
CA GLU A 88 -18.35 -11.76 -0.28
C GLU A 88 -18.79 -11.57 1.17
N ARG A 89 -17.90 -11.03 2.01
CA ARG A 89 -18.12 -10.95 3.47
C ARG A 89 -18.43 -9.54 3.96
N GLY A 90 -18.35 -8.55 3.10
CA GLY A 90 -18.51 -7.13 3.46
C GLY A 90 -17.21 -6.48 3.95
N LEU A 91 -17.34 -5.31 4.57
CA LEU A 91 -16.19 -4.50 5.01
C LEU A 91 -15.25 -5.30 5.92
N PRO A 92 -13.95 -5.37 5.61
CA PRO A 92 -12.97 -6.02 6.47
C PRO A 92 -12.80 -5.25 7.79
N THR A 93 -12.35 -5.94 8.82
CA THR A 93 -12.03 -5.33 10.12
C THR A 93 -10.78 -4.46 10.05
N SER A 94 -9.86 -4.81 9.16
CA SER A 94 -8.64 -4.05 8.84
C SER A 94 -8.37 -4.11 7.34
N PHE A 95 -7.89 -3.01 6.78
CA PHE A 95 -7.62 -2.88 5.36
C PHE A 95 -6.12 -3.07 5.06
N TRP A 96 -5.83 -3.96 4.14
CA TRP A 96 -4.48 -4.15 3.63
C TRP A 96 -4.16 -3.09 2.56
N LEU A 97 -3.62 -1.94 2.97
CA LEU A 97 -3.38 -0.81 2.07
C LEU A 97 -2.46 -1.15 0.89
N PRO A 98 -1.36 -1.91 1.09
CA PRO A 98 -0.51 -2.36 -0.02
C PRO A 98 -1.23 -3.19 -1.08
N GLY A 99 -2.33 -3.84 -0.72
CA GLY A 99 -3.14 -4.65 -1.62
C GLY A 99 -3.86 -3.89 -2.73
N PHE A 100 -3.92 -2.55 -2.66
CA PHE A 100 -4.61 -1.71 -3.64
C PHE A 100 -3.70 -1.26 -4.78
N PHE A 101 -4.28 -1.05 -5.97
CA PHE A 101 -3.64 -0.33 -7.08
C PHE A 101 -3.43 1.14 -6.73
N PHE A 102 -4.47 1.75 -6.10
CA PHE A 102 -4.53 3.17 -5.79
C PHE A 102 -4.72 3.41 -4.29
N PRO A 103 -3.71 3.18 -3.46
CA PRO A 103 -3.83 3.38 -2.01
C PRO A 103 -4.24 4.81 -1.65
N GLN A 104 -3.88 5.82 -2.44
CA GLN A 104 -4.35 7.20 -2.24
C GLN A 104 -5.86 7.33 -2.45
N GLY A 105 -6.43 6.59 -3.41
CA GLY A 105 -7.88 6.52 -3.65
C GLY A 105 -8.63 5.94 -2.45
N PHE A 106 -8.06 4.92 -1.79
CA PHE A 106 -8.60 4.38 -0.54
C PHE A 106 -8.66 5.45 0.56
N VAL A 107 -7.55 6.15 0.78
CA VAL A 107 -7.46 7.24 1.77
C VAL A 107 -8.51 8.31 1.50
N THR A 108 -8.65 8.73 0.23
CA THR A 108 -9.70 9.68 -0.18
C THR A 108 -11.10 9.14 0.07
N SER A 109 -11.34 7.85 -0.16
CA SER A 109 -12.66 7.24 0.07
C SER A 109 -13.03 7.17 1.55
N LEU A 110 -12.05 7.05 2.44
CA LEU A 110 -12.27 7.16 3.90
C LEU A 110 -12.70 8.58 4.28
N PHE A 111 -12.02 9.62 3.77
CA PHE A 111 -12.44 11.01 3.99
C PHE A 111 -13.85 11.27 3.47
N GLN A 112 -14.16 10.82 2.25
CA GLN A 112 -15.49 10.97 1.67
C GLN A 112 -16.56 10.23 2.47
N THR A 113 -16.25 9.06 3.01
CA THR A 113 -17.18 8.27 3.82
C THR A 113 -17.49 9.01 5.12
N HIS A 114 -16.47 9.50 5.82
CA HIS A 114 -16.64 10.28 7.05
C HIS A 114 -17.40 11.58 6.79
N SER A 115 -17.01 12.33 5.75
CA SER A 115 -17.68 13.57 5.31
C SER A 115 -19.18 13.37 5.08
N ARG A 116 -19.56 12.29 4.39
CA ARG A 116 -21.00 12.00 4.10
C ARG A 116 -21.78 11.60 5.34
N ILE A 117 -21.18 10.81 6.23
CA ILE A 117 -21.84 10.38 7.48
C ILE A 117 -22.09 11.59 8.38
N HIS A 118 -21.10 12.46 8.54
CA HIS A 118 -21.16 13.61 9.45
C HIS A 118 -21.62 14.92 8.79
N LYS A 119 -21.91 14.90 7.47
CA LYS A 119 -22.39 16.06 6.68
C LYS A 119 -21.44 17.26 6.79
N MET A 120 -20.13 17.02 6.72
CA MET A 120 -19.10 18.07 6.80
C MET A 120 -18.23 18.10 5.53
N PRO A 121 -17.64 19.26 5.18
CA PRO A 121 -16.74 19.36 4.03
C PRO A 121 -15.47 18.50 4.22
N ILE A 122 -15.01 17.86 3.14
CA ILE A 122 -13.85 16.95 3.17
C ILE A 122 -12.56 17.69 3.52
N ASP A 123 -12.42 18.94 3.15
CA ASP A 123 -11.27 19.80 3.43
C ASP A 123 -11.15 20.24 4.89
N THR A 124 -12.19 19.98 5.70
CA THR A 124 -12.19 20.22 7.14
C THR A 124 -11.72 19.04 7.97
N ILE A 125 -11.33 17.94 7.31
CA ILE A 125 -10.98 16.66 7.95
C ILE A 125 -9.50 16.34 7.71
N LYS A 126 -8.82 15.86 8.74
CA LYS A 126 -7.49 15.23 8.67
C LYS A 126 -7.51 13.90 9.39
N PHE A 127 -6.46 13.08 9.24
CA PHE A 127 -6.30 11.87 10.05
C PHE A 127 -5.40 12.10 11.26
N TYR A 128 -5.79 11.48 12.37
CA TYR A 128 -4.87 11.04 13.41
C TYR A 128 -4.51 9.58 13.14
N PHE A 129 -3.29 9.22 13.49
CA PHE A 129 -2.74 7.89 13.29
C PHE A 129 -2.42 7.27 14.64
N HIS A 130 -3.08 6.16 14.96
CA HIS A 130 -2.91 5.45 16.23
C HIS A 130 -2.38 4.04 15.97
N PRO A 131 -1.04 3.84 16.01
CA PRO A 131 -0.47 2.50 15.94
C PRO A 131 -1.04 1.63 17.08
N GLN A 132 -1.42 0.40 16.74
CA GLN A 132 -2.03 -0.51 17.72
C GLN A 132 -0.95 -1.16 18.60
N PRO A 133 -1.29 -1.59 19.84
CA PRO A 133 -0.33 -2.20 20.76
C PRO A 133 0.07 -3.63 20.35
N PHE A 134 -0.46 -4.16 19.27
CA PHE A 134 -0.22 -5.52 18.77
C PHE A 134 0.21 -5.47 17.29
N MET A 135 0.98 -6.48 16.86
CA MET A 135 1.58 -6.51 15.52
C MET A 135 0.70 -7.17 14.46
N SER A 136 -0.30 -7.98 14.85
CA SER A 136 -1.13 -8.73 13.92
C SER A 136 -2.52 -8.11 13.77
N GLU A 137 -2.94 -7.88 12.52
CA GLU A 137 -4.31 -7.46 12.17
C GLU A 137 -5.37 -8.50 12.56
N ALA A 138 -4.99 -9.77 12.73
CA ALA A 138 -5.90 -10.82 13.21
C ALA A 138 -6.43 -10.57 14.63
N GLN A 139 -5.78 -9.70 15.39
CA GLN A 139 -6.25 -9.30 16.73
C GLN A 139 -7.36 -8.24 16.67
N ILE A 140 -7.61 -7.64 15.49
CA ILE A 140 -8.70 -6.68 15.29
C ILE A 140 -10.01 -7.44 15.06
N GLN A 141 -10.81 -7.54 16.09
CA GLN A 141 -12.06 -8.32 16.06
C GLN A 141 -13.25 -7.56 15.46
N LYS A 142 -13.22 -6.23 15.49
CA LYS A 142 -14.32 -5.37 15.02
C LYS A 142 -13.78 -4.21 14.20
N PRO A 143 -14.52 -3.77 13.18
CA PRO A 143 -14.19 -2.53 12.46
C PRO A 143 -14.12 -1.33 13.41
N ALA A 144 -13.34 -0.32 13.04
CA ALA A 144 -13.30 0.94 13.78
C ALA A 144 -14.68 1.63 13.78
N ALA A 145 -15.03 2.27 14.88
CA ALA A 145 -16.27 3.03 14.99
C ALA A 145 -16.25 4.28 14.08
N SER A 146 -15.07 4.85 13.86
CA SER A 146 -14.82 5.94 12.92
C SER A 146 -13.48 5.71 12.22
N GLY A 147 -13.38 5.99 10.93
CA GLY A 147 -12.18 5.73 10.16
C GLY A 147 -11.99 4.25 9.84
N ALA A 148 -10.74 3.79 9.86
CA ALA A 148 -10.41 2.40 9.54
C ALA A 148 -9.09 1.96 10.19
N PHE A 149 -8.99 0.67 10.51
CA PHE A 149 -7.69 0.04 10.76
C PHE A 149 -7.04 -0.31 9.44
N VAL A 150 -5.75 -0.02 9.34
CA VAL A 150 -4.96 -0.21 8.11
C VAL A 150 -3.64 -0.90 8.48
N HIS A 151 -3.22 -1.87 7.67
CA HIS A 151 -2.01 -2.66 7.94
C HIS A 151 -1.19 -2.92 6.67
N GLY A 152 -0.02 -3.55 6.85
CA GLY A 152 0.86 -3.97 5.77
C GLY A 152 2.01 -3.01 5.51
N PHE A 153 2.42 -2.20 6.48
CA PHE A 153 3.50 -1.24 6.35
C PHE A 153 4.81 -1.77 6.91
N TYR A 154 5.90 -1.34 6.30
CA TYR A 154 7.27 -1.60 6.73
C TYR A 154 7.99 -0.28 6.96
N LEU A 155 8.73 -0.17 8.05
CA LEU A 155 9.56 0.98 8.36
C LEU A 155 10.97 0.74 7.81
N ASP A 156 11.50 1.69 7.07
CA ASP A 156 12.84 1.70 6.47
C ASP A 156 13.67 2.80 7.14
N GLY A 157 14.88 2.45 7.61
CA GLY A 157 15.80 3.36 8.29
C GLY A 157 15.57 3.55 9.79
N ALA A 158 14.55 2.90 10.37
CA ALA A 158 14.25 2.85 11.80
C ALA A 158 13.54 1.54 12.16
N ALA A 159 13.36 1.28 13.46
CA ALA A 159 12.61 0.14 13.98
C ALA A 159 11.38 0.59 14.78
N TRP A 160 10.46 -0.32 15.01
CA TRP A 160 9.30 -0.11 15.88
C TRP A 160 9.49 -0.84 17.20
N SER A 161 9.34 -0.12 18.32
CA SER A 161 9.35 -0.71 19.66
C SER A 161 7.94 -1.07 20.08
N THR A 162 7.67 -2.36 20.24
CA THR A 162 6.39 -2.86 20.75
C THR A 162 6.18 -2.57 22.24
N GLU A 163 7.26 -2.36 23.00
CA GLU A 163 7.19 -2.02 24.42
C GLU A 163 6.90 -0.54 24.63
N LYS A 164 7.57 0.33 23.85
CA LYS A 164 7.44 1.80 23.97
C LYS A 164 6.36 2.38 23.08
N HIS A 165 5.81 1.57 22.15
CA HIS A 165 4.84 2.00 21.13
C HIS A 165 5.31 3.23 20.32
N CYS A 166 6.59 3.26 19.94
CA CYS A 166 7.18 4.36 19.19
C CYS A 166 8.28 3.89 18.23
N ILE A 167 8.70 4.77 17.33
CA ILE A 167 9.88 4.54 16.49
C ILE A 167 11.15 4.63 17.34
N VAL A 168 12.08 3.73 17.05
CA VAL A 168 13.40 3.63 17.69
C VAL A 168 14.47 3.40 16.65
N GLU A 169 15.75 3.52 17.07
CA GLU A 169 16.88 3.15 16.22
C GLU A 169 16.81 1.67 15.83
N SER A 170 17.03 1.37 14.53
CA SER A 170 17.16 0.01 14.06
C SER A 170 18.44 -0.63 14.58
N LYS A 171 18.40 -1.93 14.86
CA LYS A 171 19.58 -2.69 15.20
C LYS A 171 20.47 -2.90 13.95
N PRO A 172 21.78 -3.10 14.12
CA PRO A 172 22.66 -3.47 13.02
C PRO A 172 22.10 -4.70 12.26
N GLY A 173 21.95 -4.59 10.94
CA GLY A 173 21.40 -5.64 10.09
C GLY A 173 19.87 -5.62 9.92
N GLU A 174 19.13 -4.84 10.69
CA GLU A 174 17.70 -4.62 10.46
C GLU A 174 17.51 -3.51 9.42
N LEU A 175 17.19 -3.88 8.19
CA LEU A 175 16.96 -2.92 7.12
C LEU A 175 15.51 -2.41 7.13
N ARG A 176 14.56 -3.30 7.37
CA ARG A 176 13.12 -3.02 7.30
C ARG A 176 12.39 -3.79 8.38
N VAL A 177 11.50 -3.12 9.09
CA VAL A 177 10.74 -3.68 10.20
C VAL A 177 9.25 -3.45 9.97
N ALA A 178 8.44 -4.49 10.18
CA ALA A 178 6.99 -4.36 10.07
C ALA A 178 6.45 -3.37 11.10
N LEU A 179 5.52 -2.51 10.68
CA LEU A 179 4.74 -1.65 11.56
C LEU A 179 3.48 -2.38 12.04
N PRO A 180 3.00 -2.08 13.25
CA PRO A 180 1.70 -2.56 13.70
C PRO A 180 0.58 -2.02 12.81
N PRO A 181 -0.62 -2.62 12.83
CA PRO A 181 -1.81 -1.99 12.28
C PRO A 181 -2.00 -0.60 12.86
N ILE A 182 -2.43 0.35 12.03
CA ILE A 182 -2.62 1.75 12.41
C ILE A 182 -4.10 2.10 12.24
N HIS A 183 -4.71 2.67 13.26
CA HIS A 183 -6.04 3.25 13.15
C HIS A 183 -5.95 4.64 12.52
N PHE A 184 -6.55 4.82 11.37
CA PHE A 184 -6.73 6.10 10.68
C PHE A 184 -8.03 6.72 11.18
N GLU A 185 -7.92 7.62 12.17
CA GLU A 185 -9.06 8.28 12.78
C GLU A 185 -9.30 9.64 12.13
N PRO A 186 -10.45 9.86 11.45
CA PRO A 186 -10.80 11.17 10.91
C PRO A 186 -11.14 12.14 12.04
N VAL A 187 -10.46 13.29 12.06
CA VAL A 187 -10.67 14.37 13.02
C VAL A 187 -10.76 15.72 12.27
N LEU A 188 -11.24 16.76 12.94
CA LEU A 188 -11.26 18.11 12.36
C LEU A 188 -9.83 18.62 12.14
N VAL A 189 -9.61 19.37 11.07
CA VAL A 189 -8.32 20.04 10.79
C VAL A 189 -7.91 20.94 11.95
N THR A 190 -8.90 21.56 12.65
CA THR A 190 -8.68 22.39 13.82
C THR A 190 -8.24 21.63 15.08
N ALA A 191 -8.34 20.30 15.08
CA ALA A 191 -7.83 19.49 16.19
C ALA A 191 -6.31 19.69 16.34
N PRO A 192 -5.77 19.75 17.59
CA PRO A 192 -4.35 19.95 17.84
C PRO A 192 -3.50 18.91 17.13
N GLN A 193 -2.25 19.22 16.84
CA GLN A 193 -1.32 18.21 16.32
C GLN A 193 -1.04 17.14 17.37
N GLN A 194 -0.85 15.89 16.92
CA GLN A 194 -0.41 14.83 17.81
C GLN A 194 0.99 15.19 18.34
N PRO A 195 1.18 15.23 19.67
CA PRO A 195 2.47 15.61 20.24
C PRO A 195 3.52 14.51 20.02
N GLU A 196 4.79 14.90 20.02
CA GLU A 196 5.94 13.97 19.95
C GLU A 196 5.84 12.93 18.83
N THR A 197 5.44 13.37 17.63
CA THR A 197 5.36 12.52 16.46
C THR A 197 6.37 12.92 15.39
N TYR A 198 6.77 11.95 14.60
CA TYR A 198 7.50 12.12 13.35
C TYR A 198 6.54 12.00 12.17
N GLU A 199 6.59 12.98 11.27
CA GLU A 199 5.84 12.94 10.01
C GLU A 199 6.55 12.02 9.01
N CYS A 200 6.25 10.72 9.10
CA CYS A 200 6.87 9.66 8.34
C CYS A 200 6.21 9.54 6.96
N PRO A 201 6.93 9.81 5.86
CA PRO A 201 6.36 9.65 4.53
C PRO A 201 6.14 8.16 4.23
N LEU A 202 4.96 7.82 3.68
CA LEU A 202 4.62 6.49 3.21
C LEU A 202 4.75 6.42 1.69
N TYR A 203 5.54 5.48 1.19
CA TYR A 203 5.74 5.22 -0.24
C TYR A 203 5.23 3.83 -0.64
N LYS A 204 4.85 3.68 -1.92
CA LYS A 204 4.40 2.39 -2.47
C LYS A 204 5.51 1.36 -2.52
N ALA A 205 6.73 1.77 -2.85
CA ALA A 205 7.90 0.90 -3.01
C ALA A 205 9.17 1.57 -2.49
N SER A 206 10.20 0.77 -2.28
CA SER A 206 11.50 1.16 -1.72
C SER A 206 12.26 2.19 -2.55
N THR A 207 12.07 2.21 -3.87
CA THR A 207 12.73 3.18 -4.75
C THR A 207 12.38 4.62 -4.43
N ARG A 208 11.25 4.88 -3.72
CA ARG A 208 10.73 6.22 -3.37
C ARG A 208 10.67 7.20 -4.55
N ALA A 209 11.45 6.94 -5.61
CA ALA A 209 11.44 7.69 -6.85
C ALA A 209 10.18 7.38 -7.67
N GLY A 210 9.69 8.37 -8.39
CA GLY A 210 8.57 8.26 -9.31
C GLY A 210 8.51 9.51 -10.16
N THR A 211 7.66 9.52 -11.17
CA THR A 211 7.36 10.77 -11.90
C THR A 211 6.71 11.74 -10.94
N LEU A 212 7.03 13.02 -11.08
CA LEU A 212 6.36 14.06 -10.30
C LEU A 212 4.92 14.22 -10.79
N SER A 213 3.99 14.25 -9.85
CA SER A 213 2.61 14.64 -10.11
C SER A 213 2.52 16.15 -10.36
N THR A 214 1.37 16.63 -10.80
CA THR A 214 1.08 18.07 -10.96
C THR A 214 1.22 18.86 -9.65
N THR A 215 1.17 18.18 -8.50
CA THR A 215 1.38 18.76 -7.16
C THR A 215 2.85 18.76 -6.72
N GLY A 216 3.78 18.27 -7.56
CA GLY A 216 5.21 18.17 -7.25
C GLY A 216 5.59 16.99 -6.34
N LEU A 217 4.64 16.13 -5.96
CA LEU A 217 4.91 14.92 -5.18
C LEU A 217 5.23 13.74 -6.10
N SER A 218 6.05 12.80 -5.61
CA SER A 218 6.30 11.54 -6.30
C SER A 218 4.99 10.74 -6.45
N THR A 219 4.79 10.11 -7.60
CA THR A 219 3.66 9.18 -7.82
C THR A 219 3.73 7.94 -6.92
N ASN A 220 4.89 7.68 -6.30
CA ASN A 220 5.07 6.63 -5.28
C ASN A 220 4.64 7.07 -3.88
N PHE A 221 4.53 8.38 -3.61
CA PHE A 221 4.09 8.90 -2.34
C PHE A 221 2.59 8.62 -2.13
N VAL A 222 2.22 8.15 -0.94
CA VAL A 222 0.82 7.88 -0.57
C VAL A 222 0.29 8.96 0.37
N LEU A 223 0.88 9.09 1.54
CA LEU A 223 0.56 10.08 2.57
C LEU A 223 1.69 10.14 3.60
N SER A 224 1.61 11.08 4.56
CA SER A 224 2.49 11.11 5.74
C SER A 224 1.74 10.54 6.95
N LEU A 225 2.40 9.60 7.64
CA LEU A 225 1.94 9.01 8.90
C LEU A 225 2.57 9.79 10.07
N GLN A 226 1.79 10.21 11.07
CA GLN A 226 2.35 10.71 12.31
C GLN A 226 2.65 9.53 13.24
N LEU A 227 3.92 9.15 13.34
CA LEU A 227 4.38 8.04 14.19
C LEU A 227 4.97 8.57 15.50
N PRO A 228 4.60 8.01 16.66
CA PRO A 228 5.17 8.41 17.95
C PRO A 228 6.68 8.22 18.00
N THR A 229 7.40 9.21 18.58
CA THR A 229 8.87 9.20 18.70
C THR A 229 9.38 8.85 20.10
N GLY A 230 8.48 8.66 21.06
CA GLY A 230 8.84 8.25 22.43
C GLY A 230 9.45 9.36 23.30
N GLY A 231 9.48 10.58 22.82
CA GLY A 231 10.02 11.73 23.56
C GLY A 231 11.57 11.74 23.69
N GLY A 232 12.09 12.73 24.39
CA GLY A 232 13.52 12.87 24.64
C GLY A 232 14.29 13.58 23.52
N ASN A 233 15.56 13.23 23.31
CA ASN A 233 16.45 13.88 22.35
C ASN A 233 16.19 13.52 20.87
N THR A 234 15.30 12.59 20.58
CA THR A 234 14.95 12.17 19.22
C THR A 234 13.79 13.00 18.68
N THR A 235 14.12 14.16 18.14
CA THR A 235 13.14 15.04 17.47
C THR A 235 12.80 14.52 16.07
N GLY A 236 11.73 15.03 15.46
CA GLY A 236 11.38 14.73 14.08
C GLY A 236 12.55 14.92 13.09
N ASP A 237 13.37 15.95 13.28
CA ASP A 237 14.56 16.22 12.46
C ASP A 237 15.59 15.09 12.47
N HIS A 238 15.72 14.36 13.57
CA HIS A 238 16.60 13.19 13.65
C HIS A 238 16.21 12.13 12.62
N TRP A 239 14.92 11.82 12.52
CA TRP A 239 14.39 10.81 11.59
C TRP A 239 14.41 11.30 10.15
N VAL A 240 14.20 12.59 9.91
CA VAL A 240 14.38 13.21 8.58
C VAL A 240 15.81 13.03 8.08
N ARG A 241 16.81 13.34 8.91
CA ARG A 241 18.23 13.19 8.54
C ARG A 241 18.65 11.75 8.26
N ARG A 242 18.00 10.80 8.91
CA ARG A 242 18.18 9.36 8.63
C ARG A 242 17.42 8.87 7.40
N GLY A 243 16.57 9.70 6.82
CA GLY A 243 15.75 9.34 5.68
C GLY A 243 14.72 8.24 5.99
N VAL A 244 14.21 8.22 7.23
CA VAL A 244 13.22 7.23 7.65
C VAL A 244 11.93 7.41 6.86
N ALA A 245 11.40 6.31 6.36
CA ALA A 245 10.14 6.27 5.62
C ALA A 245 9.38 4.97 5.89
N ALA A 246 8.08 5.00 5.68
CA ALA A 246 7.26 3.79 5.64
C ALA A 246 7.08 3.33 4.19
N LEU A 247 6.99 2.03 3.98
CA LEU A 247 6.84 1.37 2.68
C LEU A 247 5.62 0.47 2.67
N CYS A 248 4.88 0.48 1.57
CA CYS A 248 3.77 -0.45 1.33
C CYS A 248 4.26 -1.83 0.86
N MET A 249 5.44 -1.93 0.25
CA MET A 249 5.90 -3.14 -0.39
C MET A 249 7.40 -3.32 -0.23
N LEU A 250 7.81 -4.56 -0.03
CA LEU A 250 9.19 -5.01 -0.12
C LEU A 250 9.49 -5.55 -1.52
N ASP A 251 10.76 -5.61 -1.88
CA ASP A 251 11.22 -5.96 -3.23
C ASP A 251 11.38 -7.48 -3.45
N ASP A 252 11.25 -8.27 -2.40
CA ASP A 252 11.43 -9.73 -2.36
C ASP A 252 10.13 -10.53 -2.46
#